data_06b546267134e54407fcf919fd6f99e5
#
_entry.id   06b546267134e54407fcf919fd6f99e5
#
_cell.length_a   1.000
_cell.length_b   1.000
_cell.length_c   1.000
_cell.angle_alpha   90.00
_cell.angle_beta   90.00
_cell.angle_gamma   90.00
#
_symmetry.space_group_name_H-M   'P 1'
#
loop_
_entity.id
_entity.type
_entity.pdbx_description
1 polymer ?
#
loop_
_entity_poly.entity_id
_entity_poly.type
_entity_poly.pdbx_seq_one_letter_code
_entity_poly.pdbx_strand_id
1 'polypeptide(L)'
;PTRRSSDLLLELHFSLLYLYFIYADYDKAIKQLKFLEQFNLRQLKQDLFASVQLIKLIIHYELDNRNLLPHLIRSVYRSLNESARLFEFERVLIQFMRSDLPKVTGGIATARAFNKLLLQLTKIQNDQYEQAAFIMFDIVAWLRSKIEHKPLLTVISEIKPA
;
A
#
# COMPACT_ATOMS: atom_id res chain seq x y z
N PRO A 1 23.37 -14.79 -11.63
CA PRO A 1 22.94 -14.66 -10.24
C PRO A 1 22.09 -15.87 -9.83
N THR A 2 22.28 -16.39 -8.64
CA THR A 2 21.47 -17.46 -8.10
C THR A 2 20.06 -16.91 -7.80
N ARG A 3 19.02 -17.77 -7.81
CA ARG A 3 17.66 -17.39 -7.44
C ARG A 3 17.61 -16.67 -6.09
N ARG A 4 18.40 -17.11 -5.12
CA ARG A 4 18.52 -16.51 -3.79
C ARG A 4 19.05 -15.07 -3.82
N SER A 5 20.05 -14.77 -4.68
CA SER A 5 20.59 -13.41 -4.80
C SER A 5 19.61 -12.45 -5.45
N SER A 6 18.84 -12.92 -6.43
CA SER A 6 17.75 -12.13 -7.04
C SER A 6 16.63 -11.82 -6.04
N ASP A 7 16.25 -12.79 -5.21
CA ASP A 7 15.24 -12.61 -4.17
C ASP A 7 15.68 -11.55 -3.14
N LEU A 8 16.93 -11.60 -2.68
CA LEU A 8 17.49 -10.62 -1.75
C LEU A 8 17.51 -9.20 -2.36
N LEU A 9 17.83 -9.10 -3.64
CA LEU A 9 17.84 -7.83 -4.35
C LEU A 9 16.42 -7.20 -4.41
N LEU A 10 15.41 -8.01 -4.73
CA LEU A 10 14.01 -7.56 -4.75
C LEU A 10 13.53 -7.11 -3.36
N GLU A 11 13.88 -7.87 -2.32
CA GLU A 11 13.56 -7.50 -0.94
C GLU A 11 14.24 -6.21 -0.50
N LEU A 12 15.50 -6.00 -0.89
CA LEU A 12 16.23 -4.76 -0.61
C LEU A 12 15.54 -3.56 -1.26
N HIS A 13 15.20 -3.66 -2.55
CA HIS A 13 14.53 -2.57 -3.27
C HIS A 13 13.12 -2.31 -2.74
N PHE A 14 12.39 -3.33 -2.29
CA PHE A 14 11.12 -3.14 -1.61
C PHE A 14 11.31 -2.43 -0.26
N SER A 15 12.33 -2.80 0.51
CA SER A 15 12.64 -2.13 1.77
C SER A 15 13.00 -0.65 1.57
N LEU A 16 13.75 -0.34 0.52
CA LEU A 16 14.07 1.04 0.14
C LEU A 16 12.81 1.81 -0.32
N LEU A 17 11.95 1.18 -1.12
CA LEU A 17 10.65 1.74 -1.51
C LEU A 17 9.84 2.13 -0.28
N TYR A 18 9.70 1.22 0.66
CA TYR A 18 8.94 1.44 1.88
C TYR A 18 9.57 2.51 2.78
N LEU A 19 10.89 2.51 2.91
CA LEU A 19 11.62 3.54 3.67
C LEU A 19 11.38 4.94 3.08
N TYR A 20 11.55 5.12 1.77
CA TYR A 20 11.29 6.41 1.11
C TYR A 20 9.81 6.82 1.25
N PHE A 21 8.89 5.87 1.19
CA PHE A 21 7.47 6.12 1.44
C PHE A 21 7.22 6.64 2.85
N ILE A 22 7.80 6.03 3.88
CA ILE A 22 7.69 6.47 5.28
C ILE A 22 8.18 7.91 5.48
N TYR A 23 9.27 8.27 4.79
CA TYR A 23 9.85 9.62 4.83
C TYR A 23 9.17 10.62 3.87
N ALA A 24 8.11 10.21 3.18
CA ALA A 24 7.42 11.00 2.16
C ALA A 24 8.34 11.49 1.02
N ASP A 25 9.45 10.79 0.76
CA ASP A 25 10.31 11.02 -0.40
C ASP A 25 9.77 10.22 -1.60
N TYR A 26 8.64 10.68 -2.14
CA TYR A 26 7.92 9.96 -3.19
C TYR A 26 8.67 9.87 -4.50
N ASP A 27 9.56 10.82 -4.80
CA ASP A 27 10.39 10.77 -6.01
C ASP A 27 11.36 9.58 -5.97
N LYS A 28 12.01 9.36 -4.83
CA LYS A 28 12.86 8.20 -4.64
C LYS A 28 12.05 6.90 -4.53
N ALA A 29 10.89 6.95 -3.87
CA ALA A 29 9.99 5.81 -3.81
C ALA A 29 9.57 5.34 -5.22
N ILE A 30 9.20 6.27 -6.11
CA ILE A 30 8.85 5.94 -7.51
C ILE A 30 10.04 5.34 -8.27
N LYS A 31 11.26 5.77 -8.01
CA LYS A 31 12.44 5.16 -8.65
C LYS A 31 12.60 3.69 -8.25
N GLN A 32 12.40 3.37 -6.97
CA GLN A 32 12.42 1.98 -6.49
C GLN A 32 11.25 1.17 -7.07
N LEU A 33 10.08 1.76 -7.14
CA LEU A 33 8.91 1.15 -7.74
C LEU A 33 9.16 0.75 -9.21
N LYS A 34 9.69 1.70 -10.02
CA LYS A 34 10.04 1.44 -11.42
C LYS A 34 11.09 0.35 -11.58
N PHE A 35 12.04 0.28 -10.67
CA PHE A 35 13.02 -0.82 -10.66
C PHE A 35 12.34 -2.16 -10.41
N LEU A 36 11.49 -2.27 -9.40
CA LEU A 36 10.77 -3.49 -9.07
C LEU A 36 9.83 -3.94 -10.20
N GLU A 37 9.19 -3.01 -10.91
CA GLU A 37 8.29 -3.29 -12.03
C GLU A 37 8.99 -3.86 -13.27
N GLN A 38 10.31 -3.77 -13.36
CA GLN A 38 11.08 -4.42 -14.43
C GLN A 38 11.13 -5.95 -14.29
N PHE A 39 10.83 -6.46 -13.11
CA PHE A 39 10.82 -7.89 -12.83
C PHE A 39 9.41 -8.46 -12.92
N ASN A 40 9.30 -9.72 -13.30
CA ASN A 40 8.01 -10.42 -13.25
C ASN A 40 7.71 -10.87 -11.81
N LEU A 41 7.43 -9.91 -10.92
CA LEU A 41 7.16 -10.15 -9.50
C LEU A 41 6.02 -11.13 -9.28
N ARG A 42 5.02 -11.11 -10.17
CA ARG A 42 3.86 -12.01 -10.12
C ARG A 42 4.26 -13.49 -10.14
N GLN A 43 5.29 -13.83 -10.90
CA GLN A 43 5.83 -15.20 -10.96
C GLN A 43 6.88 -15.48 -9.89
N LEU A 44 7.66 -14.47 -9.52
CA LEU A 44 8.78 -14.63 -8.60
C LEU A 44 8.35 -14.60 -7.14
N LYS A 45 7.53 -13.61 -6.75
CA LYS A 45 7.09 -13.38 -5.36
C LYS A 45 5.71 -12.72 -5.33
N GLN A 46 4.67 -13.51 -5.16
CA GLN A 46 3.29 -13.02 -5.20
C GLN A 46 2.95 -12.03 -4.08
N ASP A 47 3.44 -12.28 -2.86
CA ASP A 47 3.18 -11.38 -1.71
C ASP A 47 3.84 -10.02 -1.92
N LEU A 48 5.08 -10.02 -2.44
CA LEU A 48 5.77 -8.80 -2.81
C LEU A 48 5.07 -8.06 -3.94
N PHE A 49 4.59 -8.78 -4.94
CA PHE A 49 3.83 -8.22 -6.06
C PHE A 49 2.60 -7.45 -5.57
N ALA A 50 1.77 -8.04 -4.72
CA ALA A 50 0.58 -7.41 -4.19
C ALA A 50 0.93 -6.14 -3.40
N SER A 51 1.91 -6.21 -2.50
CA SER A 51 2.36 -5.06 -1.71
C SER A 51 2.89 -3.91 -2.57
N VAL A 52 3.66 -4.20 -3.61
CA VAL A 52 4.16 -3.21 -4.58
C VAL A 52 3.00 -2.53 -5.30
N GLN A 53 1.98 -3.30 -5.73
CA GLN A 53 0.81 -2.73 -6.40
C GLN A 53 0.01 -1.80 -5.48
N LEU A 54 -0.18 -2.16 -4.21
CA LEU A 54 -0.91 -1.34 -3.25
C LEU A 54 -0.14 -0.07 -2.88
N ILE A 55 1.16 -0.17 -2.60
CA ILE A 55 2.00 1.01 -2.32
C ILE A 55 2.01 1.97 -3.51
N LYS A 56 2.03 1.45 -4.74
CA LYS A 56 1.90 2.27 -5.96
C LYS A 56 0.64 3.13 -5.94
N LEU A 57 -0.52 2.55 -5.62
CA LEU A 57 -1.77 3.31 -5.53
C LEU A 57 -1.69 4.40 -4.47
N ILE A 58 -1.13 4.07 -3.30
CA ILE A 58 -1.02 5.01 -2.18
C ILE A 58 -0.05 6.15 -2.50
N ILE A 59 1.09 5.87 -3.12
CA ILE A 59 2.03 6.92 -3.56
C ILE A 59 1.35 7.89 -4.53
N HIS A 60 0.61 7.39 -5.52
CA HIS A 60 -0.09 8.25 -6.47
C HIS A 60 -1.26 9.01 -5.83
N TYR A 61 -1.87 8.47 -4.79
CA TYR A 61 -2.83 9.20 -3.96
C TYR A 61 -2.15 10.36 -3.21
N GLU A 62 -1.01 10.11 -2.56
CA GLU A 62 -0.26 11.12 -1.82
C GLU A 62 0.29 12.25 -2.73
N LEU A 63 0.61 11.92 -3.97
CA LEU A 63 1.02 12.88 -4.99
C LEU A 63 -0.14 13.66 -5.64
N ASP A 64 -1.38 13.42 -5.20
CA ASP A 64 -2.59 14.02 -5.78
C ASP A 64 -2.75 13.80 -7.30
N ASN A 65 -2.29 12.66 -7.79
CA ASN A 65 -2.37 12.29 -9.21
C ASN A 65 -3.79 11.85 -9.62
N ARG A 66 -4.76 12.74 -9.45
CA ARG A 66 -6.21 12.47 -9.59
C ARG A 66 -6.60 11.90 -10.95
N ASN A 67 -5.96 12.35 -12.01
CA ASN A 67 -6.27 11.88 -13.37
C ASN A 67 -5.75 10.47 -13.64
N LEU A 68 -4.61 10.12 -13.04
CA LEU A 68 -3.97 8.82 -13.23
C LEU A 68 -4.56 7.75 -12.31
N LEU A 69 -4.93 8.12 -11.09
CA LEU A 69 -5.33 7.19 -10.04
C LEU A 69 -6.50 6.26 -10.44
N PRO A 70 -7.59 6.71 -11.08
CA PRO A 70 -8.67 5.80 -11.51
C PRO A 70 -8.21 4.72 -12.50
N HIS A 71 -7.27 5.05 -13.38
CA HIS A 71 -6.70 4.09 -14.33
C HIS A 71 -5.80 3.07 -13.62
N LEU A 72 -4.97 3.54 -12.69
CA LEU A 72 -4.12 2.68 -11.87
C LEU A 72 -4.93 1.72 -11.00
N ILE A 73 -5.98 2.19 -10.35
CA ILE A 73 -6.87 1.37 -9.52
C ILE A 73 -7.46 0.21 -10.35
N ARG A 74 -7.96 0.49 -11.56
CA ARG A 74 -8.50 -0.55 -12.44
C ARG A 74 -7.43 -1.55 -12.87
N SER A 75 -6.25 -1.07 -13.22
CA SER A 75 -5.12 -1.91 -13.62
C SER A 75 -4.66 -2.82 -12.48
N VAL A 76 -4.47 -2.26 -11.29
CA VAL A 76 -4.07 -3.00 -10.09
C VAL A 76 -5.11 -4.05 -9.70
N TYR A 77 -6.40 -3.66 -9.67
CA TYR A 77 -7.48 -4.61 -9.38
C TYR A 77 -7.46 -5.81 -10.33
N ARG A 78 -7.34 -5.55 -11.63
CA ARG A 78 -7.26 -6.62 -12.65
C ARG A 78 -6.05 -7.52 -12.41
N SER A 79 -4.88 -6.93 -12.23
CA SER A 79 -3.63 -7.66 -11.97
C SER A 79 -3.71 -8.57 -10.75
N LEU A 80 -4.25 -8.07 -9.64
CA LEU A 80 -4.40 -8.84 -8.41
C LEU A 80 -5.46 -9.94 -8.53
N ASN A 81 -6.59 -9.63 -9.19
CA ASN A 81 -7.65 -10.60 -9.40
C ASN A 81 -7.21 -11.77 -10.31
N GLU A 82 -6.39 -11.49 -11.32
CA GLU A 82 -5.81 -12.52 -12.20
C GLU A 82 -4.74 -13.38 -11.50
N SER A 83 -4.15 -12.92 -10.40
CA SER A 83 -3.14 -13.67 -9.66
C SER A 83 -3.70 -14.80 -8.80
N ALA A 84 -5.01 -15.03 -8.79
CA ALA A 84 -5.74 -16.00 -7.99
C ALA A 84 -5.55 -15.88 -6.45
N ARG A 85 -5.01 -14.75 -5.97
CA ARG A 85 -4.70 -14.48 -4.56
C ARG A 85 -5.10 -13.05 -4.15
N LEU A 86 -6.34 -12.67 -4.44
CA LEU A 86 -6.88 -11.42 -3.92
C LEU A 86 -7.40 -11.68 -2.50
N PHE A 87 -6.63 -11.22 -1.50
CA PHE A 87 -7.05 -11.24 -0.11
C PHE A 87 -8.14 -10.21 0.17
N GLU A 88 -8.89 -10.39 1.24
CA GLU A 88 -9.94 -9.46 1.65
C GLU A 88 -9.39 -8.06 1.93
N PHE A 89 -8.21 -7.99 2.57
CA PHE A 89 -7.47 -6.75 2.80
C PHE A 89 -7.31 -5.90 1.52
N GLU A 90 -6.80 -6.51 0.47
CA GLU A 90 -6.53 -5.82 -0.81
C GLU A 90 -7.84 -5.38 -1.47
N ARG A 91 -8.84 -6.23 -1.43
CA ARG A 91 -10.17 -5.95 -1.97
C ARG A 91 -10.82 -4.76 -1.28
N VAL A 92 -10.81 -4.72 0.03
CA VAL A 92 -11.39 -3.64 0.84
C VAL A 92 -10.66 -2.32 0.58
N LEU A 93 -9.33 -2.32 0.54
CA LEU A 93 -8.55 -1.12 0.26
C LEU A 93 -8.81 -0.58 -1.15
N ILE A 94 -8.79 -1.45 -2.17
CA ILE A 94 -9.04 -1.05 -3.57
C ILE A 94 -10.47 -0.52 -3.72
N GLN A 95 -11.46 -1.17 -3.11
CA GLN A 95 -12.85 -0.74 -3.14
C GLN A 95 -13.01 0.64 -2.51
N PHE A 96 -12.36 0.90 -1.39
CA PHE A 96 -12.34 2.20 -0.75
C PHE A 96 -11.78 3.29 -1.68
N MET A 97 -10.61 3.06 -2.27
CA MET A 97 -9.97 4.01 -3.17
C MET A 97 -10.77 4.26 -4.45
N ARG A 98 -11.49 3.24 -4.93
CA ARG A 98 -12.28 3.31 -6.15
C ARG A 98 -13.63 4.00 -5.96
N SER A 99 -14.32 3.71 -4.86
CA SER A 99 -15.74 4.01 -4.73
C SER A 99 -16.07 4.99 -3.60
N ASP A 100 -15.34 4.94 -2.50
CA ASP A 100 -15.65 5.73 -1.32
C ASP A 100 -14.86 7.04 -1.31
N LEU A 101 -13.55 6.96 -1.52
CA LEU A 101 -12.66 8.12 -1.48
C LEU A 101 -13.02 9.22 -2.49
N PRO A 102 -13.40 8.93 -3.76
CA PRO A 102 -13.76 9.98 -4.71
C PRO A 102 -15.04 10.77 -4.38
N LYS A 103 -15.90 10.19 -3.52
CA LYS A 103 -17.18 10.84 -3.11
C LYS A 103 -17.00 11.80 -1.94
N VAL A 104 -15.83 11.79 -1.34
CA VAL A 104 -15.58 12.52 -0.10
C VAL A 104 -14.95 13.87 -0.43
N THR A 105 -15.57 14.94 0.05
CA THR A 105 -15.08 16.30 -0.08
C THR A 105 -14.92 16.94 1.31
N GLY A 106 -13.75 17.56 1.55
CA GLY A 106 -13.44 18.24 2.80
C GLY A 106 -12.79 17.36 3.87
N GLY A 107 -12.01 17.99 4.75
CA GLY A 107 -11.14 17.31 5.70
C GLY A 107 -11.86 16.40 6.71
N ILE A 108 -12.99 16.85 7.25
CA ILE A 108 -13.77 16.08 8.25
C ILE A 108 -14.38 14.82 7.61
N ALA A 109 -14.95 14.96 6.41
CA ALA A 109 -15.55 13.83 5.70
C ALA A 109 -14.47 12.82 5.27
N THR A 110 -13.32 13.32 4.85
CA THR A 110 -12.15 12.46 4.51
C THR A 110 -11.66 11.69 5.71
N ALA A 111 -11.44 12.34 6.85
CA ALA A 111 -11.02 11.67 8.08
C ALA A 111 -12.03 10.59 8.53
N ARG A 112 -13.34 10.87 8.40
CA ARG A 112 -14.40 9.90 8.70
C ARG A 112 -14.35 8.68 7.78
N ALA A 113 -14.11 8.88 6.48
CA ALA A 113 -14.00 7.81 5.52
C ALA A 113 -12.77 6.91 5.82
N PHE A 114 -11.63 7.52 6.11
CA PHE A 114 -10.43 6.78 6.52
C PHE A 114 -10.62 6.01 7.83
N ASN A 115 -11.33 6.60 8.80
CA ASN A 115 -11.63 5.92 10.06
C ASN A 115 -12.53 4.69 9.85
N LYS A 116 -13.53 4.79 8.97
CA LYS A 116 -14.36 3.65 8.58
C LYS A 116 -13.54 2.53 7.96
N LEU A 117 -12.62 2.86 7.05
CA LEU A 117 -11.70 1.90 6.46
C LEU A 117 -10.80 1.25 7.52
N LEU A 118 -10.26 2.04 8.45
CA LEU A 118 -9.44 1.54 9.56
C LEU A 118 -10.18 0.48 10.38
N LEU A 119 -11.44 0.75 10.73
CA LEU A 119 -12.28 -0.20 11.48
C LEU A 119 -12.53 -1.51 10.69
N GLN A 120 -12.74 -1.42 9.38
CA GLN A 120 -12.87 -2.61 8.53
C GLN A 120 -11.59 -3.44 8.50
N LEU A 121 -10.44 -2.79 8.26
CA LEU A 121 -9.15 -3.47 8.17
C LEU A 121 -8.70 -4.07 9.52
N THR A 122 -9.00 -3.42 10.63
CA THR A 122 -8.71 -3.94 11.98
C THR A 122 -9.44 -5.28 12.23
N LYS A 123 -10.67 -5.44 11.72
CA LYS A 123 -11.40 -6.71 11.81
C LYS A 123 -10.72 -7.81 10.99
N ILE A 124 -10.26 -7.48 9.78
CA ILE A 124 -9.58 -8.41 8.88
C ILE A 124 -8.21 -8.80 9.43
N GLN A 125 -7.50 -7.88 10.08
CA GLN A 125 -6.17 -8.11 10.65
C GLN A 125 -6.13 -9.27 11.67
N ASN A 126 -7.26 -9.57 12.31
CA ASN A 126 -7.36 -10.68 13.25
C ASN A 126 -7.48 -12.05 12.56
N ASP A 127 -7.72 -12.08 11.25
CA ASP A 127 -7.75 -13.33 10.49
C ASP A 127 -6.31 -13.77 10.18
N GLN A 128 -5.97 -15.00 10.59
CA GLN A 128 -4.63 -15.57 10.40
C GLN A 128 -4.19 -15.66 8.94
N TYR A 129 -5.13 -15.77 8.00
CA TYR A 129 -4.84 -15.84 6.57
C TYR A 129 -4.53 -14.46 5.96
N GLU A 130 -5.01 -13.40 6.61
CA GLU A 130 -4.84 -12.02 6.16
C GLU A 130 -3.59 -11.35 6.79
N GLN A 131 -3.05 -11.87 7.88
CA GLN A 131 -1.95 -11.25 8.64
C GLN A 131 -0.72 -10.95 7.81
N ALA A 132 -0.37 -11.81 6.86
CA ALA A 132 0.82 -11.65 6.02
C ALA A 132 0.79 -10.33 5.21
N ALA A 133 -0.39 -9.89 4.76
CA ALA A 133 -0.56 -8.65 4.01
C ALA A 133 -0.22 -7.41 4.85
N PHE A 134 -0.52 -7.44 6.15
CA PHE A 134 -0.24 -6.34 7.08
C PHE A 134 1.23 -6.26 7.51
N ILE A 135 1.98 -7.36 7.41
CA ILE A 135 3.41 -7.40 7.78
C ILE A 135 4.26 -6.65 6.76
N MET A 136 3.97 -6.81 5.48
CA MET A 136 4.74 -6.23 4.39
C MET A 136 4.60 -4.69 4.32
N PHE A 137 3.44 -4.18 4.71
CA PHE A 137 3.12 -2.76 4.67
C PHE A 137 2.18 -2.39 5.82
N ASP A 138 2.61 -1.47 6.69
CA ASP A 138 1.80 -1.00 7.81
C ASP A 138 0.73 0.00 7.34
N ILE A 139 -0.33 -0.53 6.73
CA ILE A 139 -1.48 0.24 6.25
C ILE A 139 -2.21 0.95 7.41
N VAL A 140 -2.23 0.34 8.58
CA VAL A 140 -2.87 0.91 9.78
C VAL A 140 -2.17 2.20 10.19
N ALA A 141 -0.84 2.21 10.20
CA ALA A 141 -0.07 3.42 10.48
C ALA A 141 -0.33 4.51 9.44
N TRP A 142 -0.40 4.15 8.16
CA TRP A 142 -0.72 5.12 7.10
C TRP A 142 -2.13 5.71 7.28
N LEU A 143 -3.16 4.90 7.54
CA LEU A 143 -4.52 5.38 7.80
C LEU A 143 -4.57 6.31 9.02
N ARG A 144 -3.88 5.95 10.10
CA ARG A 144 -3.77 6.82 11.28
C ARG A 144 -3.10 8.15 10.95
N SER A 145 -2.06 8.15 10.13
CA SER A 145 -1.41 9.39 9.69
C SER A 145 -2.40 10.33 8.97
N LYS A 146 -3.33 9.78 8.18
CA LYS A 146 -4.38 10.55 7.50
C LYS A 146 -5.45 11.06 8.45
N ILE A 147 -5.90 10.23 9.39
CA ILE A 147 -6.93 10.57 10.36
C ILE A 147 -6.41 11.63 11.37
N GLU A 148 -5.18 11.43 11.85
CA GLU A 148 -4.56 12.29 12.87
C GLU A 148 -3.86 13.52 12.28
N HIS A 149 -3.78 13.65 10.96
CA HIS A 149 -3.03 14.70 10.24
C HIS A 149 -1.57 14.80 10.69
N LYS A 150 -0.94 13.64 10.89
CA LYS A 150 0.47 13.52 11.29
C LYS A 150 1.31 12.90 10.17
N PRO A 151 2.60 13.24 10.06
CA PRO A 151 3.51 12.50 9.18
C PRO A 151 3.54 11.01 9.53
N LEU A 152 3.63 10.15 8.52
CA LEU A 152 3.67 8.70 8.72
C LEU A 152 4.83 8.27 9.65
N LEU A 153 6.01 8.87 9.48
CA LEU A 153 7.16 8.62 10.35
C LEU A 153 6.83 8.87 11.83
N THR A 154 6.11 9.95 12.13
CA THR A 154 5.69 10.27 13.51
C THR A 154 4.78 9.19 14.08
N VAL A 155 3.77 8.76 13.31
CA VAL A 155 2.83 7.71 13.74
C VAL A 155 3.56 6.39 13.99
N ILE A 156 4.47 5.99 13.10
CA ILE A 156 5.27 4.76 13.28
C ILE A 156 6.14 4.83 14.54
N SER A 157 6.74 5.99 14.81
CA SER A 157 7.58 6.20 16.01
C SER A 157 6.77 6.13 17.31
N GLU A 158 5.50 6.53 17.30
CA GLU A 158 4.59 6.43 18.44
C GLU A 158 4.16 4.98 18.73
N ILE A 159 4.01 4.15 17.68
CA ILE A 159 3.55 2.75 17.80
C ILE A 159 4.69 1.83 18.27
N LYS A 160 5.92 2.11 17.87
CA LYS A 160 7.12 1.34 18.25
C LYS A 160 7.92 2.16 19.27
N PRO A 161 7.70 1.96 20.57
CA PRO A 161 8.60 2.56 21.55
C PRO A 161 10.02 2.07 21.32
N ALA A 162 10.94 3.00 21.36
CA ALA A 162 12.38 2.74 21.20
C ALA A 162 12.90 1.73 22.24
#